data_7b26d8c82cb3d4c79c5ba568f1bddb41
#
_entry.id   7b26d8c82cb3d4c79c5ba568f1bddb41
#
_cell.length_a   1.000
_cell.length_b   1.000
_cell.length_c   1.000
_cell.angle_alpha   90.00
_cell.angle_beta   90.00
_cell.angle_gamma   90.00
#
_symmetry.space_group_name_H-M   'P 1'
#
loop_
_entity.id
_entity.type
_entity.pdbx_description
1 polymer ?
#
loop_
_entity_poly.entity_id
_entity_poly.type
_entity_poly.pdbx_seq_one_letter_code
_entity_poly.pdbx_strand_id
1 'polypeptide(L)'
;MQYYAAPMEGLTDRVWRQAQQKWFGPEGTAHRYYAPFLSPPENRVLIKKKMAELAPAANPGAPVIPQLLAKDGELAAWMIGELRALGYTEVNLNLGCPSGTVTAKGKGSGMLRDPAVLDAFLDAVFSHAEGPISVKTRLGVSSPDEFAAILDIYDRYPICELTIHPRVMRQLYLSLIHI
;
A
#
# COMPACT_ATOMS: atom_id res chain seq x y z
N MET A 1 -1.11 22.24 -4.72
CA MET A 1 -1.49 21.12 -3.84
C MET A 1 -1.44 19.84 -4.66
N GLN A 2 -0.90 18.75 -4.15
CA GLN A 2 -0.89 17.46 -4.86
C GLN A 2 -2.01 16.58 -4.32
N TYR A 3 -2.72 15.90 -5.21
CA TYR A 3 -3.80 14.98 -4.85
C TYR A 3 -3.41 13.57 -5.27
N TYR A 4 -3.60 12.60 -4.38
CA TYR A 4 -3.33 11.19 -4.64
C TYR A 4 -4.61 10.39 -4.51
N ALA A 5 -4.86 9.50 -5.48
CA ALA A 5 -5.99 8.58 -5.41
C ALA A 5 -5.63 7.40 -4.50
N ALA A 6 -6.32 7.31 -3.36
CA ALA A 6 -6.11 6.22 -2.41
C ALA A 6 -6.54 4.86 -3.00
N PRO A 7 -5.85 3.76 -2.67
CA PRO A 7 -6.22 2.42 -3.13
C PRO A 7 -7.50 1.94 -2.44
N MET A 8 -8.50 1.56 -3.24
CA MET A 8 -9.76 0.99 -2.76
C MET A 8 -10.09 -0.26 -3.58
N GLU A 9 -10.00 -1.45 -2.95
CA GLU A 9 -10.31 -2.71 -3.61
C GLU A 9 -11.73 -2.74 -4.14
N GLY A 10 -11.90 -3.17 -5.41
CA GLY A 10 -13.18 -3.18 -6.10
C GLY A 10 -13.67 -1.83 -6.62
N LEU A 11 -12.96 -0.74 -6.38
CA LEU A 11 -13.36 0.61 -6.81
C LEU A 11 -12.32 1.29 -7.69
N THR A 12 -11.08 1.43 -7.22
CA THR A 12 -10.04 2.20 -7.93
C THR A 12 -9.20 1.31 -8.85
N ASP A 13 -9.87 0.46 -9.63
CA ASP A 13 -9.26 -0.39 -10.65
C ASP A 13 -8.77 0.42 -11.88
N ARG A 14 -8.21 -0.27 -12.85
CA ARG A 14 -7.71 0.37 -14.08
C ARG A 14 -8.81 1.12 -14.85
N VAL A 15 -10.04 0.61 -14.82
CA VAL A 15 -11.16 1.23 -15.56
C VAL A 15 -11.51 2.56 -14.92
N TRP A 16 -11.59 2.60 -13.58
CA TRP A 16 -11.78 3.83 -12.84
C TRP A 16 -10.66 4.84 -13.07
N ARG A 17 -9.39 4.40 -13.02
CA ARG A 17 -8.24 5.28 -13.26
C ARG A 17 -8.23 5.89 -14.66
N GLN A 18 -8.54 5.09 -15.68
CA GLN A 18 -8.68 5.57 -17.07
C GLN A 18 -9.83 6.57 -17.22
N ALA A 19 -10.99 6.27 -16.62
CA ALA A 19 -12.14 7.17 -16.65
C ALA A 19 -11.82 8.50 -15.96
N GLN A 20 -11.19 8.44 -14.80
CA GLN A 20 -10.81 9.62 -14.04
C GLN A 20 -9.85 10.51 -14.85
N GLN A 21 -8.83 9.96 -15.47
CA GLN A 21 -7.93 10.71 -16.34
C GLN A 21 -8.64 11.30 -17.54
N LYS A 22 -9.50 10.52 -18.19
CA LYS A 22 -10.19 10.96 -19.41
C LYS A 22 -11.15 12.13 -19.15
N TRP A 23 -11.87 12.08 -18.03
CA TRP A 23 -12.98 13.00 -17.79
C TRP A 23 -12.62 14.22 -16.95
N PHE A 24 -11.60 14.12 -16.10
CA PHE A 24 -11.18 15.25 -15.26
C PHE A 24 -10.01 16.06 -15.81
N GLY A 25 -9.35 15.57 -16.88
CA GLY A 25 -8.26 16.27 -17.56
C GLY A 25 -7.01 16.46 -16.68
N PRO A 26 -5.98 17.15 -17.19
CA PRO A 26 -4.71 17.29 -16.48
C PRO A 26 -4.82 18.03 -15.13
N GLU A 27 -5.73 18.99 -15.03
CA GLU A 27 -5.89 19.81 -13.81
C GLU A 27 -6.72 19.12 -12.72
N GLY A 28 -7.61 18.20 -13.10
CA GLY A 28 -8.48 17.48 -12.19
C GLY A 28 -8.06 16.04 -11.92
N THR A 29 -7.00 15.55 -12.57
CA THR A 29 -6.51 14.19 -12.36
C THR A 29 -5.65 14.09 -11.08
N ALA A 30 -5.66 12.91 -10.47
CA ALA A 30 -4.75 12.63 -9.39
C ALA A 30 -3.29 12.64 -9.89
N HIS A 31 -2.38 13.21 -9.10
CA HIS A 31 -0.95 13.21 -9.40
C HIS A 31 -0.34 11.81 -9.28
N ARG A 32 -0.96 10.94 -8.45
CA ARG A 32 -0.61 9.53 -8.27
C ARG A 32 -1.84 8.69 -8.03
N TYR A 33 -1.85 7.48 -8.56
CA TYR A 33 -2.88 6.48 -8.35
C TYR A 33 -2.30 5.26 -7.65
N TYR A 34 -2.64 5.07 -6.38
CA TYR A 34 -2.30 3.82 -5.71
C TYR A 34 -3.26 2.73 -6.16
N ALA A 35 -2.72 1.68 -6.76
CA ALA A 35 -3.54 0.55 -7.22
C ALA A 35 -4.09 -0.24 -6.02
N PRO A 36 -5.27 -0.88 -6.17
CA PRO A 36 -5.73 -1.87 -5.20
C PRO A 36 -4.64 -2.91 -4.92
N PHE A 37 -4.53 -3.34 -3.67
CA PHE A 37 -3.41 -4.14 -3.24
C PHE A 37 -3.32 -5.51 -3.91
N LEU A 38 -2.10 -5.95 -4.13
CA LEU A 38 -1.76 -7.32 -4.47
C LEU A 38 -1.20 -8.05 -3.24
N SER A 39 -1.57 -9.32 -3.06
CA SER A 39 -0.86 -10.18 -2.11
C SER A 39 0.14 -11.05 -2.87
N PRO A 40 1.41 -11.04 -2.47
CA PRO A 40 2.41 -11.93 -3.05
C PRO A 40 1.97 -13.40 -2.90
N PRO A 41 2.06 -14.22 -3.94
CA PRO A 41 1.77 -15.64 -3.88
C PRO A 41 2.92 -16.40 -3.21
N GLU A 42 2.62 -17.33 -2.30
CA GLU A 42 3.62 -18.11 -1.56
C GLU A 42 4.54 -18.95 -2.47
N ASN A 43 4.01 -19.43 -3.59
CA ASN A 43 4.75 -20.21 -4.58
C ASN A 43 5.58 -19.34 -5.56
N ARG A 44 5.62 -18.02 -5.37
CA ARG A 44 6.30 -17.06 -6.25
C ARG A 44 5.92 -17.15 -7.73
N VAL A 45 4.67 -17.54 -8.02
CA VAL A 45 4.13 -17.58 -9.38
C VAL A 45 3.13 -16.44 -9.57
N LEU A 46 3.42 -15.52 -10.49
CA LEU A 46 2.57 -14.36 -10.77
C LEU A 46 1.26 -14.78 -11.42
N ILE A 47 0.14 -14.31 -10.90
CA ILE A 47 -1.20 -14.56 -11.45
C ILE A 47 -1.45 -13.56 -12.58
N LYS A 48 -1.43 -14.00 -13.83
CA LYS A 48 -1.61 -13.18 -15.04
C LYS A 48 -2.78 -12.20 -14.93
N LYS A 49 -3.93 -12.63 -14.44
CA LYS A 49 -5.12 -11.79 -14.29
C LYS A 49 -4.89 -10.60 -13.33
N LYS A 50 -4.15 -10.81 -12.23
CA LYS A 50 -3.82 -9.76 -11.27
C LYS A 50 -2.76 -8.82 -11.84
N MET A 51 -1.79 -9.36 -12.57
CA MET A 51 -0.76 -8.55 -13.21
C MET A 51 -1.30 -7.73 -14.39
N ALA A 52 -2.36 -8.18 -15.04
CA ALA A 52 -3.03 -7.41 -16.09
C ALA A 52 -3.61 -6.07 -15.59
N GLU A 53 -3.97 -5.99 -14.31
CA GLU A 53 -4.43 -4.74 -13.65
C GLU A 53 -3.31 -3.68 -13.61
N LEU A 54 -2.07 -4.13 -13.49
CA LEU A 54 -0.88 -3.31 -13.39
C LEU A 54 -0.06 -3.25 -14.70
N ALA A 55 -0.49 -3.92 -15.76
CA ALA A 55 0.25 -3.84 -17.01
C ALA A 55 0.36 -2.38 -17.47
N PRO A 56 1.56 -1.87 -17.82
CA PRO A 56 1.72 -0.47 -18.27
C PRO A 56 0.77 -0.10 -19.42
N ALA A 57 0.56 -1.01 -20.37
CA ALA A 57 -0.39 -0.83 -21.47
C ALA A 57 -1.86 -0.72 -21.01
N ALA A 58 -2.19 -1.20 -19.82
CA ALA A 58 -3.52 -1.09 -19.24
C ALA A 58 -3.71 0.21 -18.43
N ASN A 59 -2.67 1.01 -18.26
CA ASN A 59 -2.66 2.24 -17.50
C ASN A 59 -1.98 3.38 -18.27
N PRO A 60 -2.34 3.66 -19.53
CA PRO A 60 -1.64 4.63 -20.36
C PRO A 60 -1.69 6.02 -19.74
N GLY A 61 -0.51 6.61 -19.51
CA GLY A 61 -0.39 7.95 -18.93
C GLY A 61 -0.72 8.10 -17.45
N ALA A 62 -1.24 7.04 -16.79
CA ALA A 62 -1.53 7.08 -15.36
C ALA A 62 -0.25 6.85 -14.54
N PRO A 63 0.13 7.77 -13.63
CA PRO A 63 1.22 7.55 -12.69
C PRO A 63 0.77 6.58 -11.58
N VAL A 64 0.73 5.28 -11.90
CA VAL A 64 0.26 4.22 -11.01
C VAL A 64 1.39 3.73 -10.11
N ILE A 65 1.10 3.61 -8.81
CA ILE A 65 1.96 2.99 -7.81
C ILE A 65 1.31 1.68 -7.37
N PRO A 66 1.94 0.53 -7.62
CA PRO A 66 1.46 -0.76 -7.12
C PRO A 66 1.48 -0.79 -5.59
N GLN A 67 0.47 -1.39 -4.98
CA GLN A 67 0.43 -1.59 -3.54
C GLN A 67 0.46 -3.07 -3.19
N LEU A 68 1.27 -3.44 -2.19
CA LEU A 68 1.38 -4.81 -1.67
C LEU A 68 0.74 -4.96 -0.30
N LEU A 69 0.02 -6.06 -0.10
CA LEU A 69 -0.51 -6.51 1.17
C LEU A 69 0.16 -7.84 1.56
N ALA A 70 1.19 -7.77 2.38
CA ALA A 70 2.00 -8.91 2.79
C ALA A 70 2.14 -8.98 4.31
N LYS A 71 2.62 -10.11 4.82
CA LYS A 71 3.08 -10.32 6.21
C LYS A 71 4.50 -10.90 6.25
N ASP A 72 4.97 -11.40 5.13
CA ASP A 72 6.28 -11.97 4.95
C ASP A 72 7.12 -10.97 4.14
N GLY A 73 8.22 -10.50 4.76
CA GLY A 73 9.06 -9.44 4.19
C GLY A 73 9.87 -9.91 2.99
N GLU A 74 10.40 -11.14 3.01
CA GLU A 74 11.17 -11.68 1.88
C GLU A 74 10.27 -11.89 0.65
N LEU A 75 9.04 -12.36 0.89
CA LEU A 75 8.07 -12.56 -0.18
C LEU A 75 7.59 -11.21 -0.74
N ALA A 76 7.47 -10.19 0.12
CA ALA A 76 7.20 -8.83 -0.32
C ALA A 76 8.34 -8.26 -1.15
N ALA A 77 9.60 -8.44 -0.71
CA ALA A 77 10.79 -8.01 -1.43
C ALA A 77 10.91 -8.67 -2.81
N TRP A 78 10.66 -9.99 -2.89
CA TRP A 78 10.57 -10.68 -4.18
C TRP A 78 9.54 -10.03 -5.11
N MET A 79 8.33 -9.78 -4.61
CA MET A 79 7.27 -9.18 -5.43
C MET A 79 7.59 -7.75 -5.85
N ILE A 80 8.31 -6.99 -5.02
CA ILE A 80 8.83 -5.66 -5.38
C ILE A 80 9.76 -5.77 -6.60
N GLY A 81 10.67 -6.75 -6.60
CA GLY A 81 11.55 -7.04 -7.73
C GLY A 81 10.78 -7.33 -9.02
N GLU A 82 9.73 -8.15 -8.96
CA GLU A 82 8.86 -8.45 -10.11
C GLU A 82 8.14 -7.22 -10.64
N LEU A 83 7.64 -6.35 -9.75
CA LEU A 83 6.99 -5.10 -10.14
C LEU A 83 7.99 -4.12 -10.77
N ARG A 84 9.20 -4.06 -10.27
CA ARG A 84 10.28 -3.26 -10.86
C ARG A 84 10.67 -3.74 -12.25
N ALA A 85 10.72 -5.07 -12.45
CA ALA A 85 10.96 -5.67 -13.78
C ALA A 85 9.86 -5.29 -14.79
N LEU A 86 8.66 -4.97 -14.34
CA LEU A 86 7.57 -4.40 -15.16
C LEU A 86 7.71 -2.89 -15.43
N GLY A 87 8.71 -2.22 -14.84
CA GLY A 87 8.98 -0.80 -15.04
C GLY A 87 8.44 0.12 -13.93
N TYR A 88 7.90 -0.40 -12.84
CA TYR A 88 7.49 0.43 -11.71
C TYR A 88 8.70 0.91 -10.91
N THR A 89 8.78 2.23 -10.67
CA THR A 89 9.88 2.85 -9.91
C THR A 89 9.63 2.84 -8.42
N GLU A 90 8.38 2.84 -7.99
CA GLU A 90 7.97 2.85 -6.58
C GLU A 90 6.96 1.73 -6.32
N VAL A 91 7.03 1.12 -5.14
CA VAL A 91 6.03 0.18 -4.63
C VAL A 91 5.59 0.61 -3.24
N ASN A 92 4.29 0.52 -2.98
CA ASN A 92 3.70 0.91 -1.70
C ASN A 92 3.37 -0.32 -0.85
N LEU A 93 3.63 -0.25 0.46
CA LEU A 93 3.24 -1.28 1.42
C LEU A 93 1.94 -0.90 2.13
N ASN A 94 0.97 -1.81 2.16
CA ASN A 94 -0.29 -1.64 2.87
C ASN A 94 -0.15 -2.12 4.32
N LEU A 95 0.00 -1.18 5.24
CA LEU A 95 0.00 -1.40 6.69
C LEU A 95 -1.23 -0.75 7.37
N GLY A 96 -2.28 -0.47 6.57
CA GLY A 96 -3.45 0.27 7.03
C GLY A 96 -4.81 -0.41 6.82
N CYS A 97 -4.92 -1.48 6.03
CA CYS A 97 -6.20 -2.13 5.77
C CYS A 97 -6.78 -2.76 7.06
N PRO A 98 -7.99 -2.33 7.52
CA PRO A 98 -8.57 -2.81 8.77
C PRO A 98 -9.53 -3.99 8.58
N SER A 99 -9.69 -4.51 7.36
CA SER A 99 -10.59 -5.63 7.08
C SER A 99 -10.28 -6.83 7.98
N GLY A 100 -11.32 -7.41 8.60
CA GLY A 100 -11.17 -8.56 9.50
C GLY A 100 -10.47 -9.75 8.86
N THR A 101 -10.73 -10.02 7.59
CA THR A 101 -10.07 -11.11 6.83
C THR A 101 -8.58 -10.84 6.57
N VAL A 102 -8.17 -9.57 6.56
CA VAL A 102 -6.78 -9.13 6.41
C VAL A 102 -6.06 -9.16 7.75
N THR A 103 -6.65 -8.52 8.75
CA THR A 103 -6.03 -8.35 10.07
C THR A 103 -5.93 -9.63 10.87
N ALA A 104 -6.87 -10.60 10.67
CA ALA A 104 -6.80 -11.93 11.25
C ALA A 104 -5.57 -12.73 10.76
N LYS A 105 -5.04 -12.38 9.58
CA LYS A 105 -3.83 -12.99 9.01
C LYS A 105 -2.54 -12.21 9.34
N GLY A 106 -2.60 -11.21 10.24
CA GLY A 106 -1.47 -10.35 10.58
C GLY A 106 -1.04 -9.39 9.46
N LYS A 107 -1.90 -9.14 8.47
CA LYS A 107 -1.64 -8.22 7.34
C LYS A 107 -2.30 -6.87 7.56
N GLY A 108 -1.92 -5.87 6.75
CA GLY A 108 -2.49 -4.53 6.83
C GLY A 108 -2.31 -3.92 8.23
N SER A 109 -3.34 -3.27 8.76
CA SER A 109 -3.28 -2.71 10.12
C SER A 109 -3.20 -3.76 11.23
N GLY A 110 -3.39 -5.05 10.91
CA GLY A 110 -3.16 -6.15 11.84
C GLY A 110 -1.70 -6.30 12.25
N MET A 111 -0.77 -5.87 11.42
CA MET A 111 0.67 -5.88 11.72
C MET A 111 1.06 -4.85 12.78
N LEU A 112 0.29 -3.78 12.92
CA LEU A 112 0.53 -2.73 13.93
C LEU A 112 0.27 -3.18 15.37
N ARG A 113 -0.25 -4.42 15.58
CA ARG A 113 -0.47 -4.98 16.92
C ARG A 113 0.80 -5.31 17.66
N ASP A 114 1.87 -5.60 16.93
CA ASP A 114 3.14 -6.02 17.50
C ASP A 114 4.28 -5.24 16.83
N PRO A 115 4.88 -4.28 17.55
CA PRO A 115 6.02 -3.49 17.07
C PRO A 115 7.19 -4.34 16.60
N ALA A 116 7.47 -5.48 17.24
CA ALA A 116 8.59 -6.35 16.87
C ALA A 116 8.32 -7.06 15.53
N VAL A 117 7.05 -7.46 15.27
CA VAL A 117 6.64 -8.05 13.99
C VAL A 117 6.71 -7.01 12.87
N LEU A 118 6.28 -5.77 13.15
CA LEU A 118 6.37 -4.66 12.18
C LEU A 118 7.83 -4.38 11.81
N ASP A 119 8.70 -4.30 12.82
CA ASP A 119 10.13 -4.04 12.64
C ASP A 119 10.79 -5.15 11.82
N ALA A 120 10.60 -6.42 12.20
CA ALA A 120 11.15 -7.57 11.49
C ALA A 120 10.64 -7.66 10.03
N PHE A 121 9.38 -7.30 9.78
CA PHE A 121 8.84 -7.24 8.42
C PHE A 121 9.53 -6.18 7.58
N LEU A 122 9.69 -4.97 8.11
CA LEU A 122 10.35 -3.87 7.39
C LEU A 122 11.83 -4.16 7.18
N ASP A 123 12.52 -4.71 8.19
CA ASP A 123 13.92 -5.12 8.07
C ASP A 123 14.11 -6.11 6.91
N ALA A 124 13.28 -7.15 6.85
CA ALA A 124 13.34 -8.13 5.77
C ALA A 124 13.02 -7.50 4.40
N VAL A 125 12.05 -6.57 4.31
CA VAL A 125 11.76 -5.88 3.05
C VAL A 125 12.94 -5.03 2.61
N PHE A 126 13.44 -4.14 3.47
CA PHE A 126 14.49 -3.18 3.11
C PHE A 126 15.88 -3.80 2.97
N SER A 127 16.10 -4.99 3.55
CA SER A 127 17.34 -5.75 3.35
C SER A 127 17.39 -6.49 2.00
N HIS A 128 16.25 -6.78 1.39
CA HIS A 128 16.18 -7.62 0.18
C HIS A 128 15.56 -6.93 -1.04
N ALA A 129 14.87 -5.80 -0.85
CA ALA A 129 14.26 -5.05 -1.94
C ALA A 129 15.08 -3.81 -2.29
N GLU A 130 15.11 -3.47 -3.58
CA GLU A 130 15.77 -2.27 -4.08
C GLU A 130 14.76 -1.20 -4.48
N GLY A 131 15.20 0.08 -4.41
CA GLY A 131 14.51 1.26 -4.90
C GLY A 131 13.46 1.84 -3.94
N PRO A 132 12.73 2.87 -4.39
CA PRO A 132 11.76 3.59 -3.58
C PRO A 132 10.62 2.71 -3.09
N ILE A 133 10.42 2.68 -1.77
CA ILE A 133 9.32 1.98 -1.10
C ILE A 133 8.59 2.99 -0.24
N SER A 134 7.30 3.15 -0.49
CA SER A 134 6.41 3.96 0.35
C SER A 134 5.52 3.09 1.22
N VAL A 135 4.97 3.68 2.27
CA VAL A 135 4.08 3.00 3.23
C VAL A 135 2.76 3.74 3.35
N LYS A 136 1.66 3.01 3.36
CA LYS A 136 0.35 3.52 3.76
C LYS A 136 -0.11 2.85 5.03
N THR A 137 -0.29 3.63 6.11
CA THR A 137 -0.55 3.15 7.46
C THR A 137 -1.78 3.79 8.12
N ARG A 138 -2.06 3.36 9.35
CA ARG A 138 -2.95 3.99 10.33
C ARG A 138 -2.18 4.39 11.59
N LEU A 139 -2.87 5.09 12.51
CA LEU A 139 -2.27 5.59 13.75
C LEU A 139 -1.99 4.50 14.80
N GLY A 140 -2.49 3.30 14.58
CA GLY A 140 -2.35 2.18 15.51
C GLY A 140 -3.57 1.26 15.47
N VAL A 141 -3.76 0.49 16.52
CA VAL A 141 -4.82 -0.52 16.67
C VAL A 141 -6.01 0.05 17.44
N SER A 142 -5.75 0.61 18.60
CA SER A 142 -6.77 1.00 19.59
C SER A 142 -6.73 2.47 19.98
N SER A 143 -5.53 3.08 20.09
CA SER A 143 -5.32 4.48 20.44
C SER A 143 -4.40 5.17 19.45
N PRO A 144 -4.67 6.44 19.10
CA PRO A 144 -3.73 7.27 18.33
C PRO A 144 -2.36 7.43 19.00
N ASP A 145 -2.27 7.29 20.32
CA ASP A 145 -1.02 7.40 21.08
C ASP A 145 0.00 6.31 20.72
N GLU A 146 -0.48 5.18 20.17
CA GLU A 146 0.37 4.10 19.65
C GLU A 146 1.24 4.58 18.48
N PHE A 147 0.86 5.66 17.81
CA PHE A 147 1.53 6.11 16.59
C PHE A 147 2.97 6.58 16.82
N ALA A 148 3.28 7.15 17.97
CA ALA A 148 4.64 7.57 18.28
C ALA A 148 5.64 6.40 18.20
N ALA A 149 5.31 5.27 18.85
CA ALA A 149 6.15 4.07 18.81
C ALA A 149 6.20 3.44 17.41
N ILE A 150 5.11 3.50 16.65
CA ILE A 150 5.07 3.02 15.26
C ILE A 150 5.95 3.90 14.36
N LEU A 151 5.91 5.23 14.55
CA LEU A 151 6.72 6.18 13.80
C LEU A 151 8.22 5.98 14.09
N ASP A 152 8.60 5.74 15.34
CA ASP A 152 9.99 5.42 15.72
C ASP A 152 10.53 4.17 14.99
N ILE A 153 9.64 3.22 14.64
CA ILE A 153 10.02 2.08 13.81
C ILE A 153 10.19 2.51 12.36
N TYR A 154 9.23 3.25 11.79
CA TYR A 154 9.33 3.70 10.39
C TYR A 154 10.56 4.55 10.13
N ASP A 155 10.96 5.41 11.07
CA ASP A 155 12.12 6.29 10.94
C ASP A 155 13.46 5.55 10.82
N ARG A 156 13.50 4.26 11.15
CA ARG A 156 14.70 3.42 10.99
C ARG A 156 14.94 2.96 9.55
N TYR A 157 13.94 3.10 8.68
CA TYR A 157 13.98 2.59 7.31
C TYR A 157 13.89 3.72 6.27
N PRO A 158 14.52 3.57 5.09
CA PRO A 158 14.49 4.59 4.04
C PRO A 158 13.13 4.61 3.29
N ILE A 159 12.05 4.80 4.04
CA ILE A 159 10.70 4.96 3.49
C ILE A 159 10.64 6.28 2.71
N CYS A 160 10.36 6.21 1.40
CA CYS A 160 10.36 7.41 0.55
C CYS A 160 9.12 8.30 0.72
N GLU A 161 8.00 7.74 1.17
CA GLU A 161 6.76 8.46 1.48
C GLU A 161 5.92 7.68 2.50
N LEU A 162 5.40 8.37 3.52
CA LEU A 162 4.49 7.81 4.51
C LEU A 162 3.11 8.45 4.38
N THR A 163 2.13 7.67 3.94
CA THR A 163 0.73 8.08 3.87
C THR A 163 -0.02 7.62 5.13
N ILE A 164 -0.56 8.55 5.89
CA ILE A 164 -1.26 8.26 7.14
C ILE A 164 -2.76 8.42 6.96
N HIS A 165 -3.53 7.35 7.23
CA HIS A 165 -4.96 7.46 7.46
C HIS A 165 -5.16 7.80 8.95
N PRO A 166 -5.69 8.99 9.30
CA PRO A 166 -5.72 9.48 10.69
C PRO A 166 -6.81 8.80 11.51
N ARG A 167 -6.80 7.47 11.56
CA ARG A 167 -7.66 6.59 12.35
C ARG A 167 -6.88 5.40 12.87
N VAL A 168 -7.36 4.81 13.96
CA VAL A 168 -6.88 3.50 14.43
C VAL A 168 -7.61 2.36 13.73
N MET A 169 -7.08 1.15 13.80
CA MET A 169 -7.64 -0.04 13.17
C MET A 169 -9.10 -0.28 13.59
N ARG A 170 -9.42 -0.15 14.89
CA ARG A 170 -10.76 -0.40 15.45
C ARG A 170 -11.83 0.55 14.94
N GLN A 171 -11.48 1.73 14.45
CA GLN A 171 -12.42 2.70 13.88
C GLN A 171 -12.92 2.31 12.49
N LEU A 172 -12.34 1.29 11.86
CA LEU A 172 -12.73 0.78 10.53
C LEU A 172 -12.91 1.92 9.50
N TYR A 173 -14.12 2.08 8.99
CA TYR A 173 -14.53 3.07 7.99
C TYR A 173 -15.61 4.03 8.52
N LEU A 174 -15.62 4.30 9.83
CA LEU A 174 -16.56 5.26 10.42
C LEU A 174 -16.48 6.61 9.70
N SER A 175 -17.63 7.27 9.55
CA SER A 175 -17.67 8.57 8.90
C SER A 175 -16.81 9.60 9.61
N LEU A 176 -16.10 10.45 8.83
CA LEU A 176 -15.32 11.56 9.37
C LEU A 176 -16.18 12.65 10.03
N ILE A 177 -17.48 12.65 9.75
CA ILE A 177 -18.45 13.59 10.37
C ILE A 177 -18.58 13.37 11.88
N HIS A 178 -18.14 12.22 12.38
CA HIS A 178 -18.26 11.82 13.78
C HIS A 178 -16.90 11.80 14.51
N ILE A 179 -15.88 12.46 13.97
CA ILE A 179 -14.56 12.61 14.58
C ILE A 179 -14.40 14.02 15.08
#